data_3a8716057c619059dbcddfe86b126535
#
_entry.id   3a8716057c619059dbcddfe86b126535
#
_cell.length_a   1.000
_cell.length_b   1.000
_cell.length_c   1.000
_cell.angle_alpha   90.00
_cell.angle_beta   90.00
_cell.angle_gamma   90.00
#
_symmetry.space_group_name_H-M   'P 1'
#
loop_
_entity.id
_entity.type
_entity.pdbx_description
1 polymer ?
#
loop_
_entity_poly.entity_id
_entity_poly.type
_entity_poly.pdbx_seq_one_letter_code
_entity_poly.pdbx_strand_id
1 'polypeptide(L)'
;MKVAKLCSDLVKIRSENPPGDTSEAADYILSFMEGIGIPGIITTGPDGRNNVISKDQTGRLLLSGHIDVVPAMDEGWDIGPFSGEIDDTFVHGRGSTDMKGGCAAVLAAVARAKDAGEEPKVSLAFVCDEEGGGKYGTRYLIEKNLIHPCDALIAEPTPVSAPAVGQKGICRYTVEFTGVPGHSSLYPICGDSAIIQAMNFLSWVAELHKRVYPQTPEMDKIIEHSVKVTEYGAGLDFTPMFRQIMYNPGMISGGERVNIVAQKCTLEMDMRPPWGCDCDKLLDEICRHLPDSAVLIPQTKANASLTASDSFLVKKTCDAISDVYGITSMPVVQGAASDARALRIAGFRAIEYGPGELDTMHGLNERVRIDQLKNCEEIYYRLIQNYKN
;
A
#
# COMPACT_ATOMS: atom_id res chain seq x y z
N MET A 1 -28.41 2.40 4.11
CA MET A 1 -27.69 2.73 5.39
C MET A 1 -26.75 3.89 5.10
N LYS A 2 -26.48 4.78 6.05
CA LYS A 2 -25.54 5.88 5.79
C LYS A 2 -24.12 5.35 5.87
N VAL A 3 -23.32 5.47 4.81
CA VAL A 3 -21.94 4.98 4.71
C VAL A 3 -21.04 5.46 5.86
N ALA A 4 -21.25 6.71 6.35
CA ALA A 4 -20.52 7.25 7.49
C ALA A 4 -20.76 6.44 8.79
N LYS A 5 -22.00 5.91 9.01
CA LYS A 5 -22.29 5.07 10.18
C LYS A 5 -21.57 3.73 10.08
N LEU A 6 -21.51 3.15 8.90
CA LEU A 6 -20.79 1.90 8.65
C LEU A 6 -19.29 2.06 8.86
N CYS A 7 -18.72 3.18 8.37
CA CYS A 7 -17.33 3.55 8.64
C CYS A 7 -17.09 3.70 10.16
N SER A 8 -17.95 4.47 10.85
CA SER A 8 -17.88 4.65 12.31
C SER A 8 -17.89 3.32 13.06
N ASP A 9 -18.75 2.40 12.66
CA ASP A 9 -18.86 1.09 13.32
C ASP A 9 -17.58 0.26 13.14
N LEU A 10 -17.00 0.26 11.93
CA LEU A 10 -15.73 -0.42 11.66
C LEU A 10 -14.56 0.22 12.41
N VAL A 11 -14.51 1.56 12.51
CA VAL A 11 -13.46 2.28 13.24
C VAL A 11 -13.47 1.94 14.74
N LYS A 12 -14.64 1.73 15.34
CA LYS A 12 -14.79 1.35 16.77
C LYS A 12 -14.20 -0.02 17.09
N ILE A 13 -14.08 -0.89 16.11
CA ILE A 13 -13.51 -2.21 16.29
C ILE A 13 -11.99 -2.09 16.20
N ARG A 14 -11.29 -2.49 17.27
CA ARG A 14 -9.84 -2.51 17.30
C ARG A 14 -9.32 -3.69 16.48
N SER A 15 -8.41 -3.41 15.56
CA SER A 15 -7.76 -4.42 14.71
C SER A 15 -6.33 -4.03 14.39
N GLU A 16 -5.61 -3.58 15.41
CA GLU A 16 -4.23 -3.10 15.29
C GLU A 16 -3.27 -4.22 14.90
N ASN A 17 -2.39 -3.93 13.99
CA ASN A 17 -1.35 -4.86 13.53
C ASN A 17 0.05 -4.25 13.73
N PRO A 18 0.88 -4.78 14.65
CA PRO A 18 0.64 -5.93 15.52
C PRO A 18 -0.37 -5.66 16.65
N PRO A 19 -1.03 -6.67 17.28
CA PRO A 19 -0.86 -8.12 17.03
C PRO A 19 -1.59 -8.65 15.80
N GLY A 20 -2.54 -7.90 15.20
CA GLY A 20 -3.25 -8.28 13.99
C GLY A 20 -4.50 -9.13 14.22
N ASP A 21 -5.14 -9.03 15.40
CA ASP A 21 -6.44 -9.66 15.63
C ASP A 21 -7.53 -8.92 14.87
N THR A 22 -8.02 -9.53 13.82
CA THR A 22 -9.08 -9.01 12.94
C THR A 22 -10.42 -9.73 13.15
N SER A 23 -10.55 -10.56 14.17
CA SER A 23 -11.72 -11.44 14.34
C SER A 23 -13.02 -10.65 14.46
N GLU A 24 -13.09 -9.64 15.31
CA GLU A 24 -14.31 -8.84 15.52
C GLU A 24 -14.69 -8.06 14.25
N ALA A 25 -13.71 -7.51 13.53
CA ALA A 25 -13.95 -6.81 12.26
C ALA A 25 -14.44 -7.78 11.17
N ALA A 26 -13.89 -8.98 11.12
CA ALA A 26 -14.30 -10.02 10.20
C ALA A 26 -15.74 -10.49 10.49
N ASP A 27 -16.09 -10.72 11.75
CA ASP A 27 -17.43 -11.11 12.15
C ASP A 27 -18.47 -10.02 11.85
N TYR A 28 -18.13 -8.76 12.09
CA TYR A 28 -18.99 -7.62 11.76
C TYR A 28 -19.28 -7.56 10.25
N ILE A 29 -18.24 -7.66 9.42
CA ILE A 29 -18.37 -7.61 7.94
C ILE A 29 -19.16 -8.81 7.45
N LEU A 30 -18.86 -10.02 7.93
CA LEU A 30 -19.60 -11.22 7.56
C LEU A 30 -21.09 -11.09 7.87
N SER A 31 -21.41 -10.65 9.10
CA SER A 31 -22.80 -10.43 9.53
C SER A 31 -23.50 -9.39 8.66
N PHE A 32 -22.80 -8.32 8.28
CA PHE A 32 -23.33 -7.31 7.36
C PHE A 32 -23.61 -7.89 5.97
N MET A 33 -22.64 -8.64 5.38
CA MET A 33 -22.79 -9.26 4.07
C MET A 33 -23.99 -10.23 4.06
N GLU A 34 -24.10 -11.08 5.07
CA GLU A 34 -25.24 -12.00 5.20
C GLU A 34 -26.58 -11.26 5.35
N GLY A 35 -26.59 -10.17 6.12
CA GLY A 35 -27.75 -9.31 6.32
C GLY A 35 -28.29 -8.68 5.02
N ILE A 36 -27.44 -8.44 4.05
CA ILE A 36 -27.83 -7.94 2.70
C ILE A 36 -27.98 -9.07 1.67
N GLY A 37 -27.93 -10.33 2.11
CA GLY A 37 -28.12 -11.50 1.24
C GLY A 37 -26.92 -11.84 0.35
N ILE A 38 -25.69 -11.53 0.80
CA ILE A 38 -24.44 -11.96 0.17
C ILE A 38 -23.77 -12.98 1.09
N PRO A 39 -23.80 -14.27 0.75
CA PRO A 39 -23.11 -15.29 1.55
C PRO A 39 -21.62 -15.04 1.62
N GLY A 40 -21.07 -15.00 2.83
CA GLY A 40 -19.64 -14.86 3.06
C GLY A 40 -19.05 -16.07 3.77
N ILE A 41 -17.73 -16.11 3.83
CA ILE A 41 -16.96 -17.05 4.66
C ILE A 41 -15.77 -16.33 5.29
N ILE A 42 -15.46 -16.69 6.52
CA ILE A 42 -14.21 -16.33 7.18
C ILE A 42 -13.15 -17.35 6.78
N THR A 43 -11.98 -16.86 6.38
CA THR A 43 -10.81 -17.69 6.14
C THR A 43 -9.71 -17.27 7.11
N THR A 44 -9.28 -18.22 7.94
CA THR A 44 -8.26 -17.98 8.96
C THR A 44 -6.88 -18.35 8.45
N GLY A 45 -5.95 -17.41 8.53
CA GLY A 45 -4.54 -17.66 8.21
C GLY A 45 -3.87 -18.58 9.24
N PRO A 46 -2.66 -19.09 8.93
CA PRO A 46 -1.92 -19.99 9.83
C PRO A 46 -1.59 -19.36 11.20
N ASP A 47 -1.58 -18.06 11.30
CA ASP A 47 -1.30 -17.27 12.52
C ASP A 47 -2.55 -16.86 13.28
N GLY A 48 -3.75 -17.30 12.83
CA GLY A 48 -5.03 -17.01 13.47
C GLY A 48 -5.74 -15.75 13.00
N ARG A 49 -5.14 -14.97 12.08
CA ARG A 49 -5.76 -13.75 11.51
C ARG A 49 -6.86 -14.10 10.53
N ASN A 50 -7.92 -13.32 10.53
CA ASN A 50 -9.13 -13.58 9.79
C ASN A 50 -9.30 -12.65 8.59
N ASN A 51 -9.63 -13.23 7.44
CA ASN A 51 -10.10 -12.56 6.24
C ASN A 51 -11.58 -12.91 6.04
N VAL A 52 -12.32 -12.04 5.38
CA VAL A 52 -13.72 -12.30 4.95
C VAL A 52 -13.80 -12.20 3.45
N ILE A 53 -14.31 -13.25 2.81
CA ILE A 53 -14.57 -13.24 1.37
C ILE A 53 -16.01 -13.60 1.06
N SER A 54 -16.57 -13.10 -0.05
CA SER A 54 -17.81 -13.64 -0.56
C SER A 54 -17.65 -15.12 -0.94
N LYS A 55 -18.65 -15.93 -0.68
CA LYS A 55 -18.62 -17.37 -1.00
C LYS A 55 -18.51 -17.61 -2.51
N ASP A 56 -19.16 -16.76 -3.30
CA ASP A 56 -19.03 -16.75 -4.75
C ASP A 56 -17.87 -15.83 -5.16
N GLN A 57 -16.84 -16.39 -5.78
CA GLN A 57 -15.66 -15.72 -6.29
C GLN A 57 -15.60 -15.74 -7.83
N THR A 58 -16.74 -15.90 -8.50
CA THR A 58 -16.85 -15.90 -9.96
C THR A 58 -17.09 -14.49 -10.55
N GLY A 59 -17.17 -13.48 -9.71
CA GLY A 59 -17.33 -12.08 -10.13
C GLY A 59 -16.19 -11.63 -11.05
N ARG A 60 -16.54 -10.84 -12.07
CA ARG A 60 -15.54 -10.25 -12.98
C ARG A 60 -14.85 -9.01 -12.38
N LEU A 61 -15.36 -8.51 -11.28
CA LEU A 61 -14.79 -7.43 -10.47
C LEU A 61 -14.65 -7.92 -9.03
N LEU A 62 -13.42 -7.88 -8.50
CA LEU A 62 -13.12 -8.03 -7.09
C LEU A 62 -13.09 -6.63 -6.46
N LEU A 63 -13.90 -6.41 -5.42
CA LEU A 63 -13.80 -5.26 -4.54
C LEU A 63 -13.13 -5.69 -3.24
N SER A 64 -12.03 -5.07 -2.89
CA SER A 64 -11.18 -5.49 -1.77
C SER A 64 -10.76 -4.31 -0.90
N GLY A 65 -10.44 -4.61 0.37
CA GLY A 65 -9.83 -3.69 1.30
C GLY A 65 -9.30 -4.40 2.53
N HIS A 66 -8.32 -3.80 3.21
CA HIS A 66 -7.83 -4.37 4.46
C HIS A 66 -8.63 -3.87 5.67
N ILE A 67 -8.65 -4.70 6.72
CA ILE A 67 -9.42 -4.46 7.94
C ILE A 67 -8.54 -4.34 9.18
N ASP A 68 -7.23 -4.60 9.06
CA ASP A 68 -6.24 -4.25 10.07
C ASP A 68 -5.85 -2.76 9.96
N VAL A 69 -5.25 -2.23 10.99
CA VAL A 69 -4.79 -0.84 11.08
C VAL A 69 -3.47 -0.77 11.82
N VAL A 70 -2.64 0.24 11.53
CA VAL A 70 -1.44 0.49 12.34
C VAL A 70 -1.81 0.84 13.78
N PRO A 71 -0.96 0.50 14.77
CA PRO A 71 -1.23 0.81 16.18
C PRO A 71 -1.47 2.30 16.42
N ALA A 72 -2.33 2.61 17.38
CA ALA A 72 -2.59 3.96 17.84
C ALA A 72 -2.57 4.02 19.37
N MET A 73 -1.75 4.92 19.93
CA MET A 73 -1.79 5.28 21.35
C MET A 73 -2.88 6.33 21.56
N ASP A 74 -3.55 6.32 22.70
CA ASP A 74 -4.60 7.30 23.00
C ASP A 74 -4.05 8.72 23.20
N GLU A 75 -2.77 8.84 23.52
CA GLU A 75 -2.12 10.12 23.78
C GLU A 75 -1.96 10.96 22.51
N GLY A 76 -2.28 12.24 22.59
CA GLY A 76 -2.11 13.21 21.50
C GLY A 76 -3.27 13.27 20.50
N TRP A 77 -4.32 12.47 20.69
CA TRP A 77 -5.55 12.58 19.88
C TRP A 77 -6.53 13.56 20.51
N ASP A 78 -7.11 14.43 19.68
CA ASP A 78 -8.20 15.33 20.10
C ASP A 78 -9.50 14.54 20.32
N ILE A 79 -9.73 13.53 19.49
CA ILE A 79 -10.83 12.58 19.56
C ILE A 79 -10.22 11.19 19.61
N GLY A 80 -10.59 10.35 20.57
CA GLY A 80 -9.95 9.04 20.78
C GLY A 80 -9.87 8.18 19.52
N PRO A 81 -8.75 7.47 19.30
CA PRO A 81 -8.43 6.81 18.01
C PRO A 81 -9.44 5.75 17.57
N PHE A 82 -10.21 5.19 18.48
CA PHE A 82 -11.24 4.18 18.19
C PHE A 82 -12.64 4.66 18.61
N SER A 83 -12.88 5.97 18.68
CA SER A 83 -14.19 6.54 19.01
C SER A 83 -15.20 6.34 17.88
N GLY A 84 -14.76 6.39 16.62
CA GLY A 84 -15.65 6.40 15.47
C GLY A 84 -16.62 7.58 15.50
N GLU A 85 -16.26 8.69 16.15
CA GLU A 85 -17.11 9.87 16.27
C GLU A 85 -17.42 10.44 14.88
N ILE A 86 -18.67 10.86 14.70
CA ILE A 86 -19.16 11.48 13.46
C ILE A 86 -19.57 12.91 13.80
N ASP A 87 -18.87 13.88 13.20
CA ASP A 87 -19.31 15.26 13.20
C ASP A 87 -20.02 15.64 11.89
N ASP A 88 -20.22 16.94 11.62
CA ASP A 88 -20.88 17.39 10.40
C ASP A 88 -20.07 17.12 9.12
N THR A 89 -18.75 16.88 9.23
CA THR A 89 -17.81 16.82 8.12
C THR A 89 -17.07 15.49 8.02
N PHE A 90 -16.69 14.91 9.17
CA PHE A 90 -15.78 13.79 9.25
C PHE A 90 -16.32 12.59 10.05
N VAL A 91 -15.76 11.43 9.76
CA VAL A 91 -15.70 10.29 10.68
C VAL A 91 -14.27 10.22 11.20
N HIS A 92 -14.12 10.26 12.53
CA HIS A 92 -12.83 10.33 13.20
C HIS A 92 -12.37 8.96 13.69
N GLY A 93 -11.08 8.70 13.58
CA GLY A 93 -10.40 7.59 14.22
C GLY A 93 -9.47 6.82 13.29
N ARG A 94 -8.61 6.00 13.90
CA ARG A 94 -7.64 5.14 13.23
C ARG A 94 -8.33 4.17 12.27
N GLY A 95 -7.85 4.10 11.03
CA GLY A 95 -8.44 3.27 9.99
C GLY A 95 -9.60 3.95 9.26
N SER A 96 -10.04 5.16 9.66
CA SER A 96 -11.09 5.87 8.93
C SER A 96 -10.65 6.25 7.52
N THR A 97 -9.39 6.65 7.34
CA THR A 97 -8.74 6.85 6.06
C THR A 97 -8.14 5.56 5.53
N ASP A 98 -7.35 4.84 6.34
CA ASP A 98 -6.56 3.68 5.93
C ASP A 98 -6.95 2.43 6.71
N MET A 99 -7.83 1.50 6.12
CA MET A 99 -8.73 1.82 5.00
C MET A 99 -10.17 1.36 5.25
N LYS A 100 -10.61 1.35 6.53
CA LYS A 100 -11.98 0.94 6.91
C LYS A 100 -13.06 1.83 6.31
N GLY A 101 -12.73 3.12 6.01
CA GLY A 101 -13.61 4.01 5.26
C GLY A 101 -13.87 3.50 3.84
N GLY A 102 -12.84 3.02 3.16
CA GLY A 102 -12.94 2.36 1.87
C GLY A 102 -13.77 1.08 1.93
N CYS A 103 -13.51 0.23 2.94
CA CYS A 103 -14.30 -0.98 3.18
C CYS A 103 -15.79 -0.66 3.40
N ALA A 104 -16.09 0.38 4.19
CA ALA A 104 -17.46 0.84 4.42
C ALA A 104 -18.14 1.32 3.13
N ALA A 105 -17.42 2.04 2.25
CA ALA A 105 -17.94 2.49 0.97
C ALA A 105 -18.24 1.32 0.02
N VAL A 106 -17.37 0.29 -0.01
CA VAL A 106 -17.61 -0.95 -0.77
C VAL A 106 -18.87 -1.65 -0.28
N LEU A 107 -18.99 -1.89 1.03
CA LEU A 107 -20.16 -2.55 1.62
C LEU A 107 -21.47 -1.77 1.37
N ALA A 108 -21.41 -0.43 1.50
CA ALA A 108 -22.55 0.43 1.22
C ALA A 108 -23.00 0.38 -0.24
N ALA A 109 -22.04 0.40 -1.19
CA ALA A 109 -22.34 0.32 -2.62
C ALA A 109 -23.00 -1.01 -3.01
N VAL A 110 -22.50 -2.11 -2.44
CA VAL A 110 -23.07 -3.45 -2.66
C VAL A 110 -24.45 -3.56 -2.04
N ALA A 111 -24.65 -3.06 -0.82
CA ALA A 111 -25.96 -3.02 -0.16
C ALA A 111 -26.97 -2.22 -0.98
N ARG A 112 -26.56 -1.07 -1.53
CA ARG A 112 -27.39 -0.24 -2.39
C ARG A 112 -27.83 -1.00 -3.67
N ALA A 113 -26.93 -1.80 -4.28
CA ALA A 113 -27.28 -2.62 -5.43
C ALA A 113 -28.34 -3.68 -5.06
N LYS A 114 -28.19 -4.32 -3.88
CA LYS A 114 -29.20 -5.29 -3.38
C LYS A 114 -30.54 -4.62 -3.08
N ASP A 115 -30.52 -3.44 -2.42
CA ASP A 115 -31.75 -2.66 -2.13
C ASP A 115 -32.49 -2.23 -3.42
N ALA A 116 -31.74 -2.03 -4.53
CA ALA A 116 -32.31 -1.78 -5.86
C ALA A 116 -32.87 -3.05 -6.55
N GLY A 117 -32.83 -4.19 -5.88
CA GLY A 117 -33.28 -5.47 -6.44
C GLY A 117 -32.32 -6.09 -7.44
N GLU A 118 -31.03 -5.69 -7.39
CA GLU A 118 -30.01 -6.17 -8.30
C GLU A 118 -29.22 -7.32 -7.68
N GLU A 119 -28.71 -8.20 -8.55
CA GLU A 119 -27.74 -9.22 -8.14
C GLU A 119 -26.33 -8.77 -8.59
N PRO A 120 -25.55 -8.14 -7.71
CA PRO A 120 -24.21 -7.66 -8.04
C PRO A 120 -23.29 -8.85 -8.32
N LYS A 121 -22.75 -8.93 -9.55
CA LYS A 121 -21.82 -9.97 -9.97
C LYS A 121 -20.39 -9.55 -9.63
N VAL A 122 -20.13 -9.32 -8.37
CA VAL A 122 -18.82 -8.91 -7.83
C VAL A 122 -18.34 -9.92 -6.79
N SER A 123 -17.05 -10.10 -6.71
CA SER A 123 -16.40 -10.82 -5.61
C SER A 123 -15.97 -9.81 -4.56
N LEU A 124 -16.04 -10.19 -3.29
CA LEU A 124 -15.59 -9.36 -2.16
C LEU A 124 -14.46 -10.04 -1.42
N ALA A 125 -13.47 -9.25 -1.00
CA ALA A 125 -12.41 -9.71 -0.11
C ALA A 125 -12.02 -8.59 0.88
N PHE A 126 -12.25 -8.81 2.16
CA PHE A 126 -11.79 -7.95 3.23
C PHE A 126 -10.68 -8.69 3.97
N VAL A 127 -9.48 -8.15 3.89
CA VAL A 127 -8.26 -8.90 4.23
C VAL A 127 -7.59 -8.37 5.49
N CYS A 128 -6.92 -9.25 6.21
CA CYS A 128 -6.03 -8.91 7.31
C CYS A 128 -4.60 -8.65 6.80
N ASP A 129 -3.74 -8.09 7.65
CA ASP A 129 -2.29 -8.12 7.54
C ASP A 129 -1.69 -7.25 6.40
N GLU A 130 -2.44 -6.31 5.82
CA GLU A 130 -1.85 -5.39 4.83
C GLU A 130 -0.73 -4.57 5.48
N GLU A 131 -0.96 -3.99 6.63
CA GLU A 131 -0.05 -3.17 7.43
C GLU A 131 1.19 -3.96 7.92
N GLY A 132 1.06 -5.30 8.00
CA GLY A 132 2.15 -6.22 8.28
C GLY A 132 2.89 -6.74 7.05
N GLY A 133 2.47 -6.35 5.83
CA GLY A 133 3.04 -6.76 4.54
C GLY A 133 2.27 -7.84 3.79
N GLY A 134 1.02 -8.12 4.17
CA GLY A 134 0.02 -8.87 3.41
C GLY A 134 0.24 -10.39 3.33
N LYS A 135 1.08 -10.95 4.20
CA LYS A 135 1.42 -12.38 4.14
C LYS A 135 0.21 -13.28 4.43
N TYR A 136 -0.61 -12.88 5.39
CA TYR A 136 -1.75 -13.65 5.90
C TYR A 136 -3.10 -13.15 5.35
N GLY A 137 -3.07 -12.02 4.63
CA GLY A 137 -4.18 -11.42 3.90
C GLY A 137 -4.22 -11.84 2.44
N THR A 138 -4.11 -10.87 1.54
CA THR A 138 -4.22 -11.05 0.07
C THR A 138 -3.31 -12.14 -0.49
N ARG A 139 -2.05 -12.22 -0.04
CA ARG A 139 -1.13 -13.27 -0.51
C ARG A 139 -1.59 -14.66 -0.12
N TYR A 140 -2.09 -14.84 1.10
CA TYR A 140 -2.67 -16.10 1.56
C TYR A 140 -3.87 -16.52 0.71
N LEU A 141 -4.78 -15.58 0.42
CA LEU A 141 -5.96 -15.85 -0.42
C LEU A 141 -5.55 -16.29 -1.84
N ILE A 142 -4.54 -15.66 -2.43
CA ILE A 142 -3.97 -16.02 -3.74
C ILE A 142 -3.33 -17.43 -3.69
N GLU A 143 -2.45 -17.68 -2.72
CA GLU A 143 -1.75 -18.97 -2.57
C GLU A 143 -2.70 -20.15 -2.35
N LYS A 144 -3.82 -19.91 -1.67
CA LYS A 144 -4.86 -20.91 -1.42
C LYS A 144 -5.91 -21.01 -2.54
N ASN A 145 -5.75 -20.23 -3.61
CA ASN A 145 -6.73 -20.14 -4.71
C ASN A 145 -8.16 -19.84 -4.22
N LEU A 146 -8.27 -18.93 -3.22
CA LEU A 146 -9.54 -18.48 -2.67
C LEU A 146 -10.10 -17.28 -3.41
N ILE A 147 -9.25 -16.57 -4.16
CA ILE A 147 -9.61 -15.51 -5.11
C ILE A 147 -8.93 -15.79 -6.45
N HIS A 148 -9.54 -15.35 -7.56
CA HIS A 148 -9.09 -15.67 -8.91
C HIS A 148 -8.85 -14.43 -9.74
N PRO A 149 -7.86 -14.44 -10.70
CA PRO A 149 -7.53 -13.29 -11.52
C PRO A 149 -8.74 -12.71 -12.27
N CYS A 150 -9.04 -11.45 -12.01
CA CYS A 150 -10.09 -10.65 -12.63
C CYS A 150 -9.70 -9.16 -12.58
N ASP A 151 -10.62 -8.25 -12.90
CA ASP A 151 -10.49 -6.85 -12.54
C ASP A 151 -10.61 -6.70 -11.02
N ALA A 152 -9.75 -5.91 -10.38
CA ALA A 152 -9.77 -5.73 -8.94
C ALA A 152 -9.62 -4.26 -8.56
N LEU A 153 -10.50 -3.76 -7.71
CA LEU A 153 -10.41 -2.46 -7.09
C LEU A 153 -10.18 -2.64 -5.60
N ILE A 154 -9.06 -2.10 -5.13
CA ILE A 154 -8.73 -2.01 -3.72
C ILE A 154 -9.13 -0.62 -3.24
N ALA A 155 -9.93 -0.56 -2.18
CA ALA A 155 -10.50 0.68 -1.69
C ALA A 155 -9.52 1.51 -0.83
N GLU A 156 -8.21 1.43 -1.16
CA GLU A 156 -7.14 2.24 -0.58
C GLU A 156 -7.33 3.73 -0.81
N PRO A 157 -6.98 4.59 0.16
CA PRO A 157 -7.10 6.02 -0.01
C PRO A 157 -6.22 6.52 -1.16
N THR A 158 -6.82 7.30 -2.04
CA THR A 158 -6.15 7.92 -3.19
C THR A 158 -6.54 9.38 -3.30
N PRO A 159 -5.82 10.18 -4.13
CA PRO A 159 -6.35 11.48 -4.52
C PRO A 159 -7.76 11.33 -5.08
N VAL A 160 -8.71 12.15 -4.63
CA VAL A 160 -10.13 12.05 -5.01
C VAL A 160 -10.37 12.14 -6.52
N SER A 161 -9.43 12.74 -7.25
CA SER A 161 -9.51 12.98 -8.68
C SER A 161 -9.01 11.82 -9.55
N ALA A 162 -8.35 10.81 -8.97
CA ALA A 162 -7.58 9.86 -9.77
C ALA A 162 -7.45 8.47 -9.14
N PRO A 163 -7.69 7.37 -9.89
CA PRO A 163 -7.35 6.04 -9.43
C PRO A 163 -5.85 5.78 -9.58
N ALA A 164 -5.25 5.08 -8.63
CA ALA A 164 -3.86 4.66 -8.73
C ALA A 164 -3.77 3.30 -9.46
N VAL A 165 -3.05 3.31 -10.57
CA VAL A 165 -2.95 2.15 -11.47
C VAL A 165 -1.63 1.41 -11.37
N GLY A 166 -0.67 1.93 -10.60
CA GLY A 166 0.66 1.33 -10.49
C GLY A 166 1.43 1.81 -9.27
N GLN A 167 2.41 1.00 -8.90
CA GLN A 167 3.28 1.21 -7.75
C GLN A 167 4.72 0.96 -8.11
N LYS A 168 5.63 1.73 -7.51
CA LYS A 168 7.08 1.49 -7.63
C LYS A 168 7.46 0.12 -7.10
N GLY A 169 8.60 -0.39 -7.54
CA GLY A 169 9.20 -1.57 -6.99
C GLY A 169 9.58 -1.41 -5.51
N ILE A 170 9.89 -2.51 -4.89
CA ILE A 170 10.48 -2.57 -3.55
C ILE A 170 11.69 -3.49 -3.60
N CYS A 171 12.77 -3.05 -2.97
CA CYS A 171 13.99 -3.83 -2.85
C CYS A 171 14.60 -3.54 -1.47
N ARG A 172 14.36 -4.43 -0.51
CA ARG A 172 14.89 -4.36 0.86
C ARG A 172 15.97 -5.40 1.03
N TYR A 173 17.05 -5.01 1.64
CA TYR A 173 18.17 -5.89 1.92
C TYR A 173 19.00 -5.37 3.09
N THR A 174 19.75 -6.27 3.69
CA THR A 174 20.79 -5.97 4.67
C THR A 174 22.16 -6.16 4.02
N VAL A 175 23.11 -5.29 4.32
CA VAL A 175 24.52 -5.50 3.97
C VAL A 175 25.32 -5.62 5.26
N GLU A 176 26.04 -6.73 5.41
CA GLU A 176 26.99 -6.94 6.48
C GLU A 176 28.39 -6.69 5.94
N PHE A 177 29.07 -5.66 6.46
CA PHE A 177 30.45 -5.31 6.12
C PHE A 177 31.38 -5.90 7.15
N THR A 178 32.47 -6.50 6.69
CA THR A 178 33.54 -7.04 7.53
C THR A 178 34.85 -6.33 7.24
N GLY A 179 35.40 -5.68 8.26
CA GLY A 179 36.66 -4.97 8.21
C GLY A 179 37.82 -5.76 8.80
N VAL A 180 39.03 -5.18 8.73
CA VAL A 180 40.22 -5.69 9.35
C VAL A 180 40.56 -4.83 10.57
N PRO A 181 40.43 -5.36 11.79
CA PRO A 181 40.68 -4.57 13.00
C PRO A 181 42.13 -4.13 13.10
N GLY A 182 42.36 -3.03 13.83
CA GLY A 182 43.69 -2.49 14.10
C GLY A 182 43.63 -1.39 15.14
N HIS A 183 44.79 -0.93 15.58
CA HIS A 183 44.86 0.19 16.52
C HIS A 183 44.52 1.49 15.79
N SER A 184 43.60 2.28 16.34
CA SER A 184 43.07 3.48 15.69
C SER A 184 44.14 4.51 15.29
N SER A 185 45.28 4.61 16.05
CA SER A 185 46.38 5.53 15.73
C SER A 185 47.14 5.16 14.46
N LEU A 186 46.96 3.95 13.94
CA LEU A 186 47.61 3.46 12.71
C LEU A 186 46.69 3.51 11.48
N TYR A 187 45.40 3.79 11.70
CA TYR A 187 44.45 3.94 10.62
C TYR A 187 44.63 5.33 9.95
N PRO A 188 44.53 5.46 8.60
CA PRO A 188 44.14 4.45 7.61
C PRO A 188 45.31 3.63 7.03
N ILE A 189 46.53 3.70 7.56
CA ILE A 189 47.68 2.97 7.01
C ILE A 189 47.54 1.47 7.24
N CYS A 190 47.01 1.08 8.43
CA CYS A 190 46.76 -0.31 8.79
C CYS A 190 45.31 -0.51 9.19
N GLY A 191 44.74 -1.66 8.82
CA GLY A 191 43.35 -2.00 9.06
C GLY A 191 42.42 -1.60 7.91
N ASP A 192 41.22 -2.12 7.94
CA ASP A 192 40.14 -1.75 7.02
C ASP A 192 38.84 -1.61 7.81
N SER A 193 38.24 -0.42 7.78
CA SER A 193 37.09 -0.11 8.63
C SER A 193 35.76 -0.49 7.92
N ALA A 194 35.02 -1.42 8.52
CA ALA A 194 33.68 -1.79 8.06
C ALA A 194 32.72 -0.58 8.01
N ILE A 195 32.88 0.40 8.91
CA ILE A 195 32.11 1.65 8.88
C ILE A 195 32.44 2.47 7.62
N ILE A 196 33.72 2.58 7.27
CA ILE A 196 34.13 3.32 6.06
C ILE A 196 33.68 2.59 4.80
N GLN A 197 33.71 1.25 4.77
CA GLN A 197 33.14 0.47 3.68
C GLN A 197 31.63 0.80 3.49
N ALA A 198 30.85 0.83 4.57
CA ALA A 198 29.42 1.19 4.52
C ALA A 198 29.21 2.63 4.05
N MET A 199 30.03 3.59 4.50
CA MET A 199 29.97 4.99 4.03
C MET A 199 30.28 5.12 2.54
N ASN A 200 31.29 4.41 2.04
CA ASN A 200 31.64 4.40 0.61
C ASN A 200 30.50 3.79 -0.23
N PHE A 201 29.89 2.71 0.25
CA PHE A 201 28.74 2.11 -0.38
C PHE A 201 27.55 3.09 -0.44
N LEU A 202 27.22 3.78 0.66
CA LEU A 202 26.15 4.79 0.69
C LEU A 202 26.44 5.96 -0.26
N SER A 203 27.71 6.38 -0.38
CA SER A 203 28.13 7.40 -1.36
C SER A 203 27.85 6.94 -2.80
N TRP A 204 28.13 5.69 -3.10
CA TRP A 204 27.80 5.11 -4.42
C TRP A 204 26.28 5.00 -4.64
N VAL A 205 25.50 4.61 -3.63
CA VAL A 205 24.03 4.59 -3.71
C VAL A 205 23.47 5.98 -4.01
N ALA A 206 24.05 7.03 -3.43
CA ALA A 206 23.65 8.42 -3.71
C ALA A 206 23.92 8.82 -5.16
N GLU A 207 24.99 8.31 -5.79
CA GLU A 207 25.22 8.50 -7.24
C GLU A 207 24.26 7.64 -8.08
N LEU A 208 23.99 6.40 -7.67
CA LEU A 208 23.02 5.52 -8.31
C LEU A 208 21.61 6.13 -8.34
N HIS A 209 21.21 6.81 -7.27
CA HIS A 209 19.94 7.53 -7.19
C HIS A 209 19.76 8.56 -8.31
N LYS A 210 20.82 9.20 -8.79
CA LYS A 210 20.74 10.22 -9.86
C LYS A 210 20.38 9.63 -11.22
N ARG A 211 20.41 8.31 -11.38
CA ARG A 211 20.05 7.63 -12.62
C ARG A 211 18.56 7.79 -12.91
N VAL A 212 18.24 8.36 -14.07
CA VAL A 212 16.89 8.49 -14.57
C VAL A 212 16.56 7.30 -15.46
N TYR A 213 15.43 6.66 -15.21
CA TYR A 213 14.94 5.54 -16.01
C TYR A 213 13.96 6.03 -17.06
N PRO A 214 14.24 5.79 -18.36
CA PRO A 214 13.37 6.23 -19.45
C PRO A 214 12.02 5.50 -19.37
N GLN A 215 10.97 6.23 -19.73
CA GLN A 215 9.61 5.73 -19.70
C GLN A 215 8.99 5.71 -21.10
N THR A 216 7.89 5.00 -21.26
CA THR A 216 7.08 5.10 -22.47
C THR A 216 6.33 6.43 -22.49
N PRO A 217 5.92 6.96 -23.68
CA PRO A 217 5.12 8.19 -23.75
C PRO A 217 3.81 8.16 -22.97
N GLU A 218 3.22 6.98 -22.83
CA GLU A 218 2.02 6.77 -22.00
C GLU A 218 2.35 6.92 -20.52
N MET A 219 3.42 6.24 -20.07
CA MET A 219 3.85 6.32 -18.68
C MET A 219 4.32 7.73 -18.31
N ASP A 220 4.95 8.45 -19.24
CA ASP A 220 5.33 9.86 -19.03
C ASP A 220 4.12 10.74 -18.71
N LYS A 221 2.99 10.58 -19.44
CA LYS A 221 1.75 11.31 -19.17
C LYS A 221 1.18 10.97 -17.79
N ILE A 222 1.20 9.68 -17.41
CA ILE A 222 0.72 9.25 -16.10
C ILE A 222 1.60 9.85 -14.99
N ILE A 223 2.92 9.81 -15.14
CA ILE A 223 3.86 10.42 -14.19
C ILE A 223 3.65 11.93 -14.07
N GLU A 224 3.53 12.64 -15.18
CA GLU A 224 3.26 14.09 -15.18
C GLU A 224 1.96 14.42 -14.44
N HIS A 225 0.91 13.60 -14.63
CA HIS A 225 -0.33 13.77 -13.89
C HIS A 225 -0.15 13.43 -12.41
N SER A 226 0.55 12.34 -12.09
CA SER A 226 0.84 11.94 -10.72
C SER A 226 1.58 13.03 -9.95
N VAL A 227 2.60 13.65 -10.55
CA VAL A 227 3.34 14.77 -9.94
C VAL A 227 2.42 15.93 -9.61
N LYS A 228 1.48 16.28 -10.52
CA LYS A 228 0.53 17.39 -10.32
C LYS A 228 -0.48 17.11 -9.21
N VAL A 229 -0.91 15.87 -9.06
CA VAL A 229 -1.96 15.46 -8.10
C VAL A 229 -1.36 15.14 -6.73
N THR A 230 -0.11 14.69 -6.69
CA THR A 230 0.61 14.32 -5.46
C THR A 230 1.30 15.56 -4.83
N GLU A 231 0.70 16.74 -4.91
CA GLU A 231 1.24 17.93 -4.24
C GLU A 231 1.19 17.74 -2.70
N TYR A 232 2.20 17.07 -2.17
CA TYR A 232 2.47 17.03 -0.73
C TYR A 232 3.04 18.37 -0.22
N GLY A 233 2.39 19.48 -0.58
CA GLY A 233 2.72 20.82 -0.07
C GLY A 233 4.12 21.34 -0.45
N ALA A 234 4.29 22.65 -0.37
CA ALA A 234 5.57 23.36 -0.34
C ALA A 234 6.44 23.38 -1.61
N GLY A 235 5.89 23.23 -2.82
CA GLY A 235 6.65 23.50 -4.06
C GLY A 235 7.86 22.56 -4.30
N LEU A 236 7.85 21.36 -3.77
CA LEU A 236 8.85 20.35 -4.02
C LEU A 236 8.61 19.66 -5.38
N ASP A 237 9.68 19.38 -6.12
CA ASP A 237 9.59 18.59 -7.34
C ASP A 237 9.60 17.08 -7.00
N PHE A 238 8.45 16.43 -7.18
CA PHE A 238 8.31 14.98 -6.99
C PHE A 238 8.62 14.14 -8.23
N THR A 239 9.04 14.75 -9.35
CA THR A 239 9.44 14.02 -10.57
C THR A 239 10.51 12.94 -10.29
N PRO A 240 11.55 13.20 -9.48
CA PRO A 240 12.53 12.16 -9.13
C PRO A 240 11.92 10.93 -8.48
N MET A 241 10.87 11.10 -7.67
CA MET A 241 10.19 9.98 -7.00
C MET A 241 9.72 8.93 -8.00
N PHE A 242 9.26 9.33 -9.19
CA PHE A 242 8.71 8.41 -10.18
C PHE A 242 9.73 7.92 -11.21
N ARG A 243 10.86 8.64 -11.39
CA ARG A 243 11.84 8.36 -12.46
C ARG A 243 13.18 7.84 -11.97
N GLN A 244 13.43 7.90 -10.67
CA GLN A 244 14.70 7.52 -10.05
C GLN A 244 14.47 6.46 -8.96
N ILE A 245 15.54 5.76 -8.59
CA ILE A 245 15.51 4.86 -7.44
C ILE A 245 15.51 5.72 -6.19
N MET A 246 14.41 5.73 -5.44
CA MET A 246 14.40 6.29 -4.09
C MET A 246 15.02 5.29 -3.14
N TYR A 247 15.75 5.78 -2.13
CA TYR A 247 16.43 4.92 -1.17
C TYR A 247 16.41 5.52 0.24
N ASN A 248 16.35 4.64 1.21
CA ASN A 248 16.44 4.97 2.62
C ASN A 248 17.41 4.00 3.32
N PRO A 249 18.55 4.47 3.84
CA PRO A 249 19.34 3.72 4.80
C PRO A 249 18.62 3.75 6.15
N GLY A 250 17.71 2.79 6.36
CA GLY A 250 16.80 2.79 7.50
C GLY A 250 17.47 2.52 8.84
N MET A 251 18.46 1.63 8.84
CA MET A 251 19.23 1.29 10.03
C MET A 251 20.70 1.09 9.69
N ILE A 252 21.58 1.60 10.55
CA ILE A 252 23.03 1.34 10.48
C ILE A 252 23.57 1.16 11.89
N SER A 253 24.41 0.13 12.08
CA SER A 253 25.10 -0.11 13.34
C SER A 253 26.48 -0.69 13.07
N GLY A 254 27.49 -0.28 13.84
CA GLY A 254 28.84 -0.82 13.64
C GLY A 254 29.88 -0.27 14.61
N GLY A 255 31.04 -0.93 14.65
CA GLY A 255 32.14 -0.62 15.51
C GLY A 255 31.99 -1.18 16.93
N GLU A 256 33.14 -1.46 17.59
CA GLU A 256 33.21 -2.03 18.93
C GLU A 256 33.64 -1.00 19.97
N ARG A 257 34.71 -0.27 19.66
CA ARG A 257 35.28 0.78 20.52
C ARG A 257 35.96 1.86 19.67
N VAL A 258 35.97 3.09 20.17
CA VAL A 258 36.54 4.26 19.47
C VAL A 258 38.06 4.10 19.13
N ASN A 259 38.79 3.31 19.87
CA ASN A 259 40.24 3.09 19.69
C ASN A 259 40.58 1.81 18.88
N ILE A 260 39.58 1.17 18.26
CA ILE A 260 39.76 0.01 17.41
C ILE A 260 39.16 0.34 16.04
N VAL A 261 39.85 -0.05 14.96
CA VAL A 261 39.29 0.01 13.59
C VAL A 261 38.11 -0.94 13.52
N ALA A 262 36.93 -0.45 13.13
CA ALA A 262 35.68 -1.19 13.17
C ALA A 262 35.74 -2.48 12.35
N GLN A 263 35.49 -3.61 12.99
CA GLN A 263 35.51 -4.91 12.33
C GLN A 263 34.17 -5.27 11.69
N LYS A 264 33.05 -4.76 12.20
CA LYS A 264 31.72 -5.03 11.67
C LYS A 264 30.90 -3.76 11.53
N CYS A 265 30.08 -3.73 10.47
CA CYS A 265 29.02 -2.74 10.28
C CYS A 265 27.86 -3.41 9.53
N THR A 266 26.65 -3.20 10.01
CA THR A 266 25.41 -3.69 9.39
C THR A 266 24.60 -2.50 8.91
N LEU A 267 24.10 -2.55 7.68
CA LEU A 267 23.30 -1.52 7.04
C LEU A 267 22.03 -2.16 6.48
N GLU A 268 20.85 -1.64 6.88
CA GLU A 268 19.55 -2.06 6.33
C GLU A 268 19.01 -0.99 5.39
N MET A 269 18.66 -1.42 4.18
CA MET A 269 18.25 -0.56 3.08
C MET A 269 16.81 -0.84 2.63
N ASP A 270 16.04 0.23 2.42
CA ASP A 270 14.79 0.20 1.65
C ASP A 270 14.97 1.00 0.37
N MET A 271 14.92 0.34 -0.78
CA MET A 271 14.98 0.99 -2.09
C MET A 271 13.65 0.84 -2.82
N ARG A 272 13.27 1.88 -3.56
CA ARG A 272 12.03 1.95 -4.34
C ARG A 272 12.35 2.17 -5.82
N PRO A 273 12.62 1.09 -6.56
CA PRO A 273 12.93 1.15 -7.99
C PRO A 273 11.75 1.65 -8.82
N PRO A 274 11.97 2.54 -9.81
CA PRO A 274 10.92 3.00 -10.73
C PRO A 274 10.61 1.95 -11.80
N TRP A 275 9.60 2.23 -12.62
CA TRP A 275 9.33 1.45 -13.84
C TRP A 275 10.54 1.50 -14.76
N GLY A 276 10.83 0.39 -15.44
CA GLY A 276 12.03 0.22 -16.24
C GLY A 276 13.29 -0.20 -15.47
N CYS A 277 13.25 -0.21 -14.13
CA CYS A 277 14.30 -0.77 -13.30
C CYS A 277 13.97 -2.21 -12.92
N ASP A 278 14.81 -3.14 -13.32
CA ASP A 278 14.71 -4.56 -12.94
C ASP A 278 15.41 -4.79 -11.61
N CYS A 279 14.70 -5.31 -10.61
CA CYS A 279 15.24 -5.48 -9.27
C CYS A 279 16.33 -6.57 -9.18
N ASP A 280 16.32 -7.60 -10.02
CA ASP A 280 17.37 -8.60 -10.04
C ASP A 280 18.68 -8.01 -10.57
N LYS A 281 18.60 -7.29 -11.69
CA LYS A 281 19.76 -6.59 -12.24
C LYS A 281 20.29 -5.52 -11.30
N LEU A 282 19.40 -4.84 -10.57
CA LEU A 282 19.79 -3.86 -9.56
C LEU A 282 20.57 -4.52 -8.42
N LEU A 283 20.08 -5.64 -7.89
CA LEU A 283 20.79 -6.39 -6.84
C LEU A 283 22.14 -6.92 -7.33
N ASP A 284 22.22 -7.42 -8.56
CA ASP A 284 23.47 -7.85 -9.16
C ASP A 284 24.46 -6.68 -9.30
N GLU A 285 23.97 -5.48 -9.64
CA GLU A 285 24.80 -4.28 -9.71
C GLU A 285 25.29 -3.86 -8.31
N ILE A 286 24.40 -3.90 -7.32
CA ILE A 286 24.76 -3.63 -5.93
C ILE A 286 25.85 -4.60 -5.45
N CYS A 287 25.66 -5.91 -5.66
CA CYS A 287 26.64 -6.93 -5.27
C CYS A 287 28.02 -6.68 -5.90
N ARG A 288 28.08 -6.23 -7.14
CA ARG A 288 29.35 -5.91 -7.83
C ARG A 288 30.07 -4.68 -7.27
N HIS A 289 29.37 -3.80 -6.56
CA HIS A 289 29.94 -2.60 -5.93
C HIS A 289 30.25 -2.78 -4.44
N LEU A 290 29.88 -3.91 -3.89
CA LEU A 290 30.28 -4.27 -2.53
C LEU A 290 31.74 -4.76 -2.52
N PRO A 291 32.50 -4.50 -1.45
CA PRO A 291 33.79 -5.13 -1.26
C PRO A 291 33.64 -6.64 -1.06
N ASP A 292 34.64 -7.43 -1.44
CA ASP A 292 34.64 -8.92 -1.30
C ASP A 292 34.34 -9.39 0.14
N SER A 293 34.63 -8.55 1.13
CA SER A 293 34.41 -8.79 2.55
C SER A 293 32.97 -8.54 3.01
N ALA A 294 32.10 -8.00 2.14
CA ALA A 294 30.71 -7.71 2.48
C ALA A 294 29.76 -8.76 1.94
N VAL A 295 28.64 -8.98 2.67
CA VAL A 295 27.59 -9.92 2.29
C VAL A 295 26.28 -9.17 2.20
N LEU A 296 25.58 -9.30 1.04
CA LEU A 296 24.23 -8.81 0.85
C LEU A 296 23.22 -9.92 1.16
N ILE A 297 22.26 -9.61 2.02
CA ILE A 297 21.18 -10.51 2.45
C ILE A 297 19.86 -9.92 1.95
N PRO A 298 19.26 -10.45 0.87
CA PRO A 298 17.97 -9.98 0.38
C PRO A 298 16.85 -10.26 1.40
N GLN A 299 15.91 -9.30 1.54
CA GLN A 299 14.73 -9.43 2.41
C GLN A 299 13.45 -9.46 1.57
N THR A 300 13.16 -8.38 0.85
CA THR A 300 11.96 -8.22 0.03
C THR A 300 12.34 -7.69 -1.34
N LYS A 301 11.77 -8.32 -2.39
CA LYS A 301 12.00 -7.89 -3.76
C LYS A 301 10.72 -8.00 -4.60
N ALA A 302 10.38 -6.92 -5.28
CA ALA A 302 9.34 -6.90 -6.31
C ALA A 302 9.60 -5.77 -7.29
N ASN A 303 9.44 -6.01 -8.57
CA ASN A 303 9.49 -4.97 -9.60
C ASN A 303 8.32 -4.00 -9.47
N ALA A 304 8.45 -2.81 -10.06
CA ALA A 304 7.35 -1.90 -10.24
C ALA A 304 6.23 -2.58 -11.04
N SER A 305 4.98 -2.32 -10.67
CA SER A 305 3.81 -2.94 -11.28
C SER A 305 2.86 -1.88 -11.84
N LEU A 306 2.11 -2.23 -12.88
CA LEU A 306 1.19 -1.33 -13.57
C LEU A 306 0.01 -2.12 -14.13
N THR A 307 -1.19 -1.61 -13.94
CA THR A 307 -2.38 -2.00 -14.72
C THR A 307 -2.50 -1.03 -15.90
N ALA A 308 -2.71 -1.56 -17.10
CA ALA A 308 -2.79 -0.75 -18.32
C ALA A 308 -3.86 0.35 -18.19
N SER A 309 -3.50 1.58 -18.54
CA SER A 309 -4.39 2.75 -18.42
C SER A 309 -5.60 2.69 -19.35
N ASP A 310 -5.51 1.91 -20.41
CA ASP A 310 -6.58 1.68 -21.37
C ASP A 310 -7.50 0.50 -21.01
N SER A 311 -7.25 -0.21 -19.90
CA SER A 311 -8.08 -1.31 -19.43
C SER A 311 -9.51 -0.84 -19.13
N PHE A 312 -10.46 -1.77 -19.23
CA PHE A 312 -11.87 -1.49 -18.96
C PHE A 312 -12.09 -0.92 -17.57
N LEU A 313 -11.46 -1.52 -16.55
CA LEU A 313 -11.57 -1.07 -15.16
C LEU A 313 -11.08 0.37 -14.99
N VAL A 314 -9.89 0.70 -15.49
CA VAL A 314 -9.32 2.06 -15.37
C VAL A 314 -10.22 3.09 -16.05
N LYS A 315 -10.67 2.84 -17.30
CA LYS A 315 -11.56 3.73 -18.02
C LYS A 315 -12.88 3.96 -17.27
N LYS A 316 -13.52 2.87 -16.79
CA LYS A 316 -14.80 2.98 -16.08
C LYS A 316 -14.67 3.66 -14.73
N THR A 317 -13.54 3.47 -14.05
CA THR A 317 -13.28 4.19 -12.80
C THR A 317 -13.05 5.68 -13.06
N CYS A 318 -12.23 6.05 -14.06
CA CYS A 318 -12.05 7.46 -14.44
C CYS A 318 -13.37 8.11 -14.90
N ASP A 319 -14.19 7.41 -15.71
CA ASP A 319 -15.52 7.90 -16.13
C ASP A 319 -16.40 8.19 -14.88
N ALA A 320 -16.48 7.24 -13.95
CA ALA A 320 -17.30 7.38 -12.75
C ALA A 320 -16.81 8.53 -11.83
N ILE A 321 -15.49 8.67 -11.66
CA ILE A 321 -14.89 9.78 -10.91
C ILE A 321 -15.22 11.11 -11.59
N SER A 322 -15.05 11.18 -12.91
CA SER A 322 -15.32 12.39 -13.69
C SER A 322 -16.76 12.84 -13.53
N ASP A 323 -17.71 11.92 -13.62
CA ASP A 323 -19.13 12.20 -13.47
C ASP A 323 -19.50 12.67 -12.06
N VAL A 324 -18.94 12.01 -11.02
CA VAL A 324 -19.30 12.29 -9.62
C VAL A 324 -18.70 13.62 -9.14
N TYR A 325 -17.48 13.93 -9.55
CA TYR A 325 -16.79 15.14 -9.13
C TYR A 325 -16.90 16.30 -10.13
N GLY A 326 -17.42 16.08 -11.34
CA GLY A 326 -17.50 17.10 -12.38
C GLY A 326 -16.13 17.54 -12.92
N ILE A 327 -15.17 16.64 -12.98
CA ILE A 327 -13.77 16.89 -13.38
C ILE A 327 -13.36 15.92 -14.50
N THR A 328 -12.19 16.15 -15.10
CA THR A 328 -11.57 15.13 -15.96
C THR A 328 -10.61 14.29 -15.11
N SER A 329 -10.97 13.03 -14.88
CA SER A 329 -10.11 12.10 -14.17
C SER A 329 -9.13 11.41 -15.12
N MET A 330 -7.91 11.25 -14.65
CA MET A 330 -6.85 10.48 -15.30
C MET A 330 -6.15 9.60 -14.25
N PRO A 331 -5.64 8.42 -14.63
CA PRO A 331 -4.95 7.57 -13.67
C PRO A 331 -3.64 8.17 -13.17
N VAL A 332 -3.25 7.77 -11.97
CA VAL A 332 -1.95 8.11 -11.35
C VAL A 332 -1.18 6.84 -11.00
N VAL A 333 0.08 7.02 -10.68
CA VAL A 333 0.92 6.00 -10.04
C VAL A 333 1.43 6.51 -8.71
N GLN A 334 1.77 5.61 -7.80
CA GLN A 334 2.21 5.97 -6.46
C GLN A 334 3.55 5.32 -6.08
N GLY A 335 4.21 5.96 -5.11
CA GLY A 335 5.48 5.49 -4.56
C GLY A 335 5.30 4.39 -3.50
N ALA A 336 4.16 4.40 -2.81
CA ALA A 336 3.82 3.45 -1.76
C ALA A 336 3.50 2.05 -2.32
N ALA A 337 3.46 1.07 -1.43
CA ALA A 337 3.10 -0.30 -1.74
C ALA A 337 1.79 -0.63 -1.03
N SER A 338 0.95 -1.42 -1.68
CA SER A 338 -0.26 -2.01 -1.12
C SER A 338 -0.46 -3.43 -1.66
N ASP A 339 -1.54 -4.06 -1.26
CA ASP A 339 -2.00 -5.36 -1.75
C ASP A 339 -2.22 -5.41 -3.27
N ALA A 340 -2.46 -4.27 -3.93
CA ALA A 340 -2.59 -4.19 -5.38
C ALA A 340 -1.37 -4.75 -6.12
N ARG A 341 -0.15 -4.65 -5.55
CA ARG A 341 1.04 -5.27 -6.11
C ARG A 341 0.93 -6.79 -6.13
N ALA A 342 0.52 -7.41 -5.01
CA ALA A 342 0.38 -8.85 -4.91
C ALA A 342 -0.65 -9.37 -5.91
N LEU A 343 -1.77 -8.66 -6.04
CA LEU A 343 -2.80 -8.98 -7.03
C LEU A 343 -2.28 -8.86 -8.47
N ARG A 344 -1.57 -7.77 -8.82
CA ARG A 344 -0.99 -7.60 -10.18
C ARG A 344 0.02 -8.69 -10.52
N ILE A 345 0.87 -9.09 -9.57
CA ILE A 345 1.82 -10.20 -9.75
C ILE A 345 1.08 -11.51 -10.00
N ALA A 346 -0.07 -11.72 -9.35
CA ALA A 346 -0.91 -12.90 -9.53
C ALA A 346 -1.82 -12.85 -10.78
N GLY A 347 -1.70 -11.80 -11.62
CA GLY A 347 -2.41 -11.69 -12.90
C GLY A 347 -3.75 -10.95 -12.84
N PHE A 348 -4.11 -10.33 -11.73
CA PHE A 348 -5.26 -9.43 -11.65
C PHE A 348 -4.95 -8.10 -12.35
N ARG A 349 -5.98 -7.46 -12.94
CA ARG A 349 -5.90 -6.04 -13.32
C ARG A 349 -6.35 -5.20 -12.13
N ALA A 350 -5.42 -4.94 -11.21
CA ALA A 350 -5.71 -4.29 -9.95
C ALA A 350 -5.43 -2.79 -10.00
N ILE A 351 -6.35 -1.99 -9.47
CA ILE A 351 -6.20 -0.56 -9.23
C ILE A 351 -6.57 -0.23 -7.79
N GLU A 352 -6.23 0.98 -7.35
CA GLU A 352 -6.59 1.50 -6.05
C GLU A 352 -7.42 2.76 -6.23
N TYR A 353 -8.49 2.86 -5.50
CA TYR A 353 -9.29 4.07 -5.40
C TYR A 353 -10.16 4.02 -4.16
N GLY A 354 -10.05 5.01 -3.28
CA GLY A 354 -10.84 5.08 -2.06
C GLY A 354 -10.79 6.46 -1.39
N PRO A 355 -11.66 6.66 -0.38
CA PRO A 355 -11.78 7.90 0.35
C PRO A 355 -10.67 8.02 1.38
N GLY A 356 -10.20 9.24 1.66
CA GLY A 356 -9.28 9.48 2.76
C GLY A 356 -8.64 10.86 2.74
N GLU A 357 -8.25 11.33 3.91
CA GLU A 357 -7.43 12.52 4.13
C GLU A 357 -5.98 12.06 4.24
N LEU A 358 -5.25 12.02 3.11
CA LEU A 358 -3.92 11.41 2.99
C LEU A 358 -2.87 12.00 3.95
N ASP A 359 -3.05 13.24 4.37
CA ASP A 359 -2.17 13.94 5.32
C ASP A 359 -2.34 13.47 6.77
N THR A 360 -3.44 12.78 7.08
CA THR A 360 -3.71 12.22 8.42
C THR A 360 -3.42 10.73 8.54
N MET A 361 -3.17 10.06 7.41
CA MET A 361 -2.89 8.61 7.35
C MET A 361 -1.70 8.23 8.22
N HIS A 362 -1.83 7.20 9.05
CA HIS A 362 -0.85 6.75 10.07
C HIS A 362 -0.50 7.82 11.13
N GLY A 363 -1.05 9.03 11.02
CA GLY A 363 -0.84 10.14 11.94
C GLY A 363 -1.81 10.18 13.13
N LEU A 364 -1.71 11.24 13.92
CA LEU A 364 -2.71 11.60 14.93
C LEU A 364 -3.94 12.22 14.25
N ASN A 365 -5.09 12.09 14.89
CA ASN A 365 -6.35 12.69 14.43
C ASN A 365 -6.76 12.25 13.02
N GLU A 366 -6.46 10.99 12.68
CA GLU A 366 -6.90 10.39 11.42
C GLU A 366 -8.41 10.48 11.29
N ARG A 367 -8.86 10.85 10.08
CA ARG A 367 -10.27 11.10 9.78
C ARG A 367 -10.54 10.97 8.29
N VAL A 368 -11.79 10.69 7.95
CA VAL A 368 -12.26 10.67 6.56
C VAL A 368 -13.46 11.58 6.38
N ARG A 369 -13.53 12.30 5.26
CA ARG A 369 -14.67 13.17 4.96
C ARG A 369 -15.92 12.35 4.60
N ILE A 370 -17.06 12.78 5.14
CA ILE A 370 -18.36 12.11 4.86
C ILE A 370 -18.75 12.27 3.40
N ASP A 371 -18.43 13.39 2.75
CA ASP A 371 -18.69 13.57 1.32
C ASP A 371 -17.83 12.65 0.45
N GLN A 372 -16.55 12.44 0.78
CA GLN A 372 -15.70 11.45 0.10
C GLN A 372 -16.22 10.02 0.25
N LEU A 373 -16.67 9.63 1.44
CA LEU A 373 -17.30 8.33 1.66
C LEU A 373 -18.53 8.13 0.75
N LYS A 374 -19.41 9.14 0.66
CA LYS A 374 -20.60 9.10 -0.20
C LYS A 374 -20.24 9.07 -1.69
N ASN A 375 -19.24 9.84 -2.09
CA ASN A 375 -18.79 9.86 -3.47
C ASN A 375 -18.15 8.52 -3.88
N CYS A 376 -17.35 7.89 -3.01
CA CYS A 376 -16.80 6.56 -3.25
C CYS A 376 -17.89 5.48 -3.29
N GLU A 377 -18.90 5.53 -2.40
CA GLU A 377 -20.09 4.66 -2.49
C GLU A 377 -20.76 4.78 -3.88
N GLU A 378 -20.99 6.01 -4.37
CA GLU A 378 -21.58 6.25 -5.69
C GLU A 378 -20.69 5.71 -6.82
N ILE A 379 -19.38 5.95 -6.78
CA ILE A 379 -18.43 5.49 -7.78
C ILE A 379 -18.40 3.96 -7.82
N TYR A 380 -18.33 3.30 -6.66
CA TYR A 380 -18.34 1.84 -6.59
C TYR A 380 -19.67 1.25 -7.05
N TYR A 381 -20.79 1.87 -6.71
CA TYR A 381 -22.09 1.47 -7.24
C TYR A 381 -22.15 1.54 -8.77
N ARG A 382 -21.66 2.62 -9.37
CA ARG A 382 -21.55 2.75 -10.85
C ARG A 382 -20.63 1.69 -11.45
N LEU A 383 -19.53 1.36 -10.79
CA LEU A 383 -18.65 0.27 -11.25
C LEU A 383 -19.39 -1.07 -11.20
N ILE A 384 -20.07 -1.40 -10.12
CA ILE A 384 -20.90 -2.61 -10.00
C ILE A 384 -21.86 -2.72 -11.17
N GLN A 385 -22.51 -1.60 -11.57
CA GLN A 385 -23.42 -1.57 -12.72
C GLN A 385 -22.74 -1.92 -14.05
N ASN A 386 -21.47 -1.52 -14.24
CA ASN A 386 -20.70 -1.80 -15.45
C ASN A 386 -20.29 -3.28 -15.60
N TYR A 387 -20.34 -4.07 -14.52
CA TYR A 387 -19.96 -5.48 -14.50
C TYR A 387 -21.15 -6.46 -14.46
N LYS A 388 -22.38 -5.99 -14.69
CA LYS A 388 -23.60 -6.82 -14.66
C LYS A 388 -23.69 -7.86 -15.79
N ASN A 389 -23.05 -7.61 -16.93
CA ASN A 389 -23.17 -8.44 -18.15
C ASN A 389 -21.90 -9.26 -18.42
#